data_8c3c98b6eefd435ecdd12e0703e2ead3
#
_entry.id   8c3c98b6eefd435ecdd12e0703e2ead3
#
_cell.length_a   1.000
_cell.length_b   1.000
_cell.length_c   1.000
_cell.angle_alpha   90.00
_cell.angle_beta   90.00
_cell.angle_gamma   90.00
#
_symmetry.space_group_name_H-M   'P 1'
#
loop_
_entity.id
_entity.type
_entity.pdbx_description
1 polymer ?
#
loop_
_entity_poly.entity_id
_entity_poly.type
_entity_poly.pdbx_seq_one_letter_code
_entity_poly.pdbx_strand_id
1 'polypeptide(L)'
;MQKTKIGVIGGSGIYNIDGIENTEWQNVETPWGTPSDEIFTGELHGIEIAFLPRHGRGHILAPSEIPYRANIDAMKRLGVTDLISISACGSFRDNMEPGHFVVVDQFIDRTTARENSFFGTGCVAHVSVANPTCLRLSAACSDTAKDQGITIHFGGTYLAMEGRQFSTLAESRLYRDIWGCDVIGMTNMPEAKLAREAELCYASVAMITDYDSWHPEHGEVDVAKIIKILTENSTKARGLITNLTDHLKPERPSCAQNCGTALDSAIITAPEARDPSLIAKLDAVAGRVL
;
A
#
# COMPACT_ATOMS: atom_id res chain seq x y z
N MET A 1 18.15 -10.15 14.85
CA MET A 1 17.05 -9.25 14.43
C MET A 1 17.04 -9.20 12.91
N GLN A 2 15.88 -9.04 12.28
CA GLN A 2 15.77 -8.95 10.82
C GLN A 2 16.23 -7.56 10.36
N LYS A 3 16.97 -7.47 9.26
CA LYS A 3 17.35 -6.16 8.68
C LYS A 3 16.10 -5.47 8.13
N THR A 4 16.07 -4.16 8.24
CA THR A 4 15.05 -3.35 7.58
C THR A 4 15.30 -3.35 6.08
N LYS A 5 14.27 -3.70 5.30
CA LYS A 5 14.23 -3.54 3.84
C LYS A 5 12.94 -2.88 3.46
N ILE A 6 13.03 -1.75 2.79
CA ILE A 6 11.88 -0.93 2.42
C ILE A 6 11.32 -1.41 1.09
N GLY A 7 10.02 -1.68 1.04
CA GLY A 7 9.26 -1.82 -0.19
C GLY A 7 8.41 -0.57 -0.43
N VAL A 8 8.34 -0.12 -1.66
CA VAL A 8 7.44 0.96 -2.07
C VAL A 8 6.59 0.48 -3.25
N ILE A 9 5.29 0.49 -3.08
CA ILE A 9 4.34 0.27 -4.17
C ILE A 9 3.68 1.61 -4.48
N GLY A 10 3.88 2.11 -5.71
CA GLY A 10 3.40 3.44 -6.07
C GLY A 10 3.04 3.58 -7.53
N GLY A 11 2.50 4.74 -7.87
CA GLY A 11 2.20 5.13 -9.24
C GLY A 11 3.46 5.48 -10.04
N SER A 12 3.27 5.79 -11.32
CA SER A 12 4.34 6.14 -12.25
C SER A 12 5.15 7.35 -11.76
N GLY A 13 6.48 7.26 -11.83
CA GLY A 13 7.40 8.36 -11.51
C GLY A 13 7.90 8.42 -10.07
N ILE A 14 7.46 7.53 -9.16
CA ILE A 14 7.95 7.51 -7.78
C ILE A 14 9.33 6.82 -7.68
N TYR A 15 9.65 5.89 -8.56
CA TYR A 15 10.92 5.16 -8.58
C TYR A 15 12.12 5.96 -9.11
N ASN A 16 11.91 7.14 -9.66
CA ASN A 16 13.00 8.02 -10.10
C ASN A 16 13.48 8.88 -8.92
N ILE A 17 14.22 8.28 -8.00
CA ILE A 17 14.74 8.88 -6.78
C ILE A 17 16.25 9.06 -6.91
N ASP A 18 16.71 10.26 -6.60
CA ASP A 18 18.16 10.55 -6.56
C ASP A 18 18.81 9.89 -5.34
N GLY A 19 20.06 9.47 -5.50
CA GLY A 19 20.86 8.92 -4.39
C GLY A 19 20.66 7.43 -4.12
N ILE A 20 19.89 6.70 -4.94
CA ILE A 20 19.85 5.24 -4.85
C ILE A 20 21.08 4.66 -5.54
N GLU A 21 21.83 3.82 -4.82
CA GLU A 21 23.01 3.13 -5.29
C GLU A 21 22.70 1.66 -5.61
N ASN A 22 23.60 0.99 -6.36
CA ASN A 22 23.52 -0.44 -6.70
C ASN A 22 22.16 -0.84 -7.32
N THR A 23 21.68 -0.03 -8.24
CA THR A 23 20.33 -0.17 -8.80
C THR A 23 20.23 -1.28 -9.84
N GLU A 24 19.14 -2.04 -9.79
CA GLU A 24 18.82 -3.10 -10.74
C GLU A 24 17.28 -3.23 -10.91
N TRP A 25 16.84 -3.56 -12.13
CA TRP A 25 15.49 -4.04 -12.39
C TRP A 25 15.47 -5.56 -12.29
N GLN A 26 14.65 -6.11 -11.42
CA GLN A 26 14.54 -7.55 -11.15
C GLN A 26 13.18 -8.09 -11.56
N ASN A 27 13.21 -9.17 -12.35
CA ASN A 27 12.01 -9.95 -12.62
C ASN A 27 11.83 -10.99 -11.51
N VAL A 28 10.73 -10.92 -10.76
CA VAL A 28 10.43 -11.82 -9.64
C VAL A 28 9.26 -12.70 -10.03
N GLU A 29 9.52 -13.99 -10.21
CA GLU A 29 8.45 -14.97 -10.43
C GLU A 29 7.73 -15.29 -9.14
N THR A 30 6.41 -15.41 -9.20
CA THR A 30 5.57 -15.77 -8.06
C THR A 30 4.57 -16.87 -8.43
N PRO A 31 4.16 -17.71 -7.47
CA PRO A 31 3.13 -18.72 -7.70
C PRO A 31 1.73 -18.14 -7.93
N TRP A 32 1.58 -16.82 -7.79
CA TRP A 32 0.34 -16.06 -7.98
C TRP A 32 0.27 -15.34 -9.32
N GLY A 33 1.26 -15.56 -10.18
CA GLY A 33 1.41 -14.89 -11.47
C GLY A 33 2.56 -13.89 -11.49
N THR A 34 2.62 -13.13 -12.58
CA THR A 34 3.63 -12.08 -12.76
C THR A 34 3.20 -10.81 -12.01
N PRO A 35 4.08 -10.14 -11.27
CA PRO A 35 3.82 -8.82 -10.71
C PRO A 35 3.46 -7.78 -11.77
N SER A 36 2.97 -6.62 -11.34
CA SER A 36 2.57 -5.51 -12.23
C SER A 36 3.69 -5.05 -13.17
N ASP A 37 4.93 -5.20 -12.73
CA ASP A 37 6.15 -4.86 -13.49
C ASP A 37 7.37 -5.55 -12.86
N GLU A 38 8.54 -5.40 -13.49
CA GLU A 38 9.83 -5.62 -12.83
C GLU A 38 9.94 -4.73 -11.60
N ILE A 39 10.68 -5.18 -10.60
CA ILE A 39 10.91 -4.45 -9.36
C ILE A 39 12.26 -3.75 -9.43
N PHE A 40 12.25 -2.43 -9.27
CA PHE A 40 13.47 -1.63 -9.18
C PHE A 40 14.03 -1.73 -7.78
N THR A 41 15.23 -2.28 -7.63
CA THR A 41 15.91 -2.47 -6.35
C THR A 41 17.18 -1.63 -6.29
N GLY A 42 17.62 -1.34 -5.08
CA GLY A 42 18.86 -0.60 -4.82
C GLY A 42 19.09 -0.43 -3.32
N GLU A 43 19.98 0.48 -2.99
CA GLU A 43 20.33 0.84 -1.62
C GLU A 43 20.21 2.36 -1.45
N LEU A 44 19.57 2.78 -0.38
CA LEU A 44 19.40 4.19 -0.02
C LEU A 44 19.89 4.42 1.42
N HIS A 45 20.97 5.18 1.58
CA HIS A 45 21.62 5.45 2.87
C HIS A 45 21.90 4.17 3.70
N GLY A 46 22.34 3.10 3.04
CA GLY A 46 22.65 1.81 3.69
C GLY A 46 21.44 0.92 4.01
N ILE A 47 20.25 1.28 3.54
CA ILE A 47 19.03 0.47 3.66
C ILE A 47 18.61 -0.02 2.26
N GLU A 48 18.42 -1.32 2.12
CA GLU A 48 17.91 -1.90 0.87
C GLU A 48 16.48 -1.43 0.59
N ILE A 49 16.21 -1.08 -0.68
CA ILE A 49 14.92 -0.59 -1.12
C ILE A 49 14.46 -1.29 -2.40
N ALA A 50 13.15 -1.51 -2.51
CA ALA A 50 12.49 -2.11 -3.65
C ALA A 50 11.26 -1.30 -4.06
N PHE A 51 11.17 -0.91 -5.33
CA PHE A 51 10.04 -0.16 -5.89
C PHE A 51 9.28 -1.00 -6.90
N LEU A 52 7.96 -1.03 -6.78
CA LEU A 52 7.08 -1.67 -7.75
C LEU A 52 6.10 -0.64 -8.34
N PRO A 53 6.13 -0.41 -9.67
CA PRO A 53 5.09 0.35 -10.36
C PRO A 53 3.76 -0.39 -10.30
N ARG A 54 2.84 0.05 -9.42
CA ARG A 54 1.57 -0.67 -9.15
C ARG A 54 0.75 -0.93 -10.41
N HIS A 55 0.70 0.03 -11.31
CA HIS A 55 -0.06 -0.05 -12.56
C HIS A 55 0.77 -0.48 -13.78
N GLY A 56 2.03 -0.95 -13.54
CA GLY A 56 3.03 -1.13 -14.58
C GLY A 56 3.58 0.19 -15.12
N ARG A 57 4.77 0.15 -15.74
CA ARG A 57 5.32 1.31 -16.45
C ARG A 57 4.39 1.69 -17.61
N GLY A 58 4.07 2.97 -17.70
CA GLY A 58 3.09 3.48 -18.66
C GLY A 58 1.64 3.41 -18.18
N HIS A 59 1.38 2.97 -16.94
CA HIS A 59 0.02 2.93 -16.34
C HIS A 59 -0.96 2.07 -17.16
N ILE A 60 -0.54 0.84 -17.49
CA ILE A 60 -1.26 -0.06 -18.41
C ILE A 60 -2.31 -0.93 -17.70
N LEU A 61 -2.25 -1.08 -16.38
CA LEU A 61 -3.17 -1.89 -15.60
C LEU A 61 -4.21 -1.00 -14.90
N ALA A 62 -5.49 -1.30 -15.09
CA ALA A 62 -6.55 -0.67 -14.30
C ALA A 62 -6.56 -1.23 -12.86
N PRO A 63 -7.17 -0.54 -11.87
CA PRO A 63 -7.10 -0.91 -10.47
C PRO A 63 -7.48 -2.36 -10.15
N SER A 64 -8.52 -2.91 -10.82
CA SER A 64 -8.96 -4.28 -10.58
C SER A 64 -8.22 -5.35 -11.41
N GLU A 65 -7.31 -4.92 -12.28
CA GLU A 65 -6.43 -5.78 -13.08
C GLU A 65 -5.03 -5.91 -12.48
N ILE A 66 -4.74 -5.16 -11.41
CA ILE A 66 -3.49 -5.26 -10.67
C ILE A 66 -3.36 -6.65 -10.04
N PRO A 67 -2.25 -7.37 -10.26
CA PRO A 67 -2.00 -8.69 -9.68
C PRO A 67 -1.55 -8.56 -8.21
N TYR A 68 -2.44 -8.12 -7.32
CA TYR A 68 -2.12 -7.77 -5.92
C TYR A 68 -1.39 -8.87 -5.16
N ARG A 69 -1.81 -10.16 -5.33
CA ARG A 69 -1.11 -11.28 -4.67
C ARG A 69 0.31 -11.43 -5.18
N ALA A 70 0.52 -11.37 -6.49
CA ALA A 70 1.85 -11.44 -7.07
C ALA A 70 2.73 -10.28 -6.60
N ASN A 71 2.18 -9.06 -6.53
CA ASN A 71 2.92 -7.87 -6.08
C ASN A 71 3.40 -8.02 -4.62
N ILE A 72 2.53 -8.43 -3.71
CA ILE A 72 2.88 -8.59 -2.29
C ILE A 72 3.81 -9.78 -2.08
N ASP A 73 3.58 -10.90 -2.75
CA ASP A 73 4.46 -12.08 -2.69
C ASP A 73 5.87 -11.74 -3.20
N ALA A 74 5.99 -11.04 -4.32
CA ALA A 74 7.28 -10.62 -4.86
C ALA A 74 8.05 -9.70 -3.90
N MET A 75 7.38 -8.74 -3.27
CA MET A 75 7.98 -7.92 -2.22
C MET A 75 8.48 -8.77 -1.05
N LYS A 76 7.68 -9.75 -0.62
CA LYS A 76 8.06 -10.68 0.45
C LYS A 76 9.26 -11.54 0.06
N ARG A 77 9.31 -12.07 -1.17
CA ARG A 77 10.45 -12.86 -1.71
C ARG A 77 11.74 -12.04 -1.77
N LEU A 78 11.66 -10.76 -2.07
CA LEU A 78 12.80 -9.85 -2.01
C LEU A 78 13.24 -9.50 -0.59
N GLY A 79 12.55 -10.01 0.44
CA GLY A 79 12.90 -9.78 1.84
C GLY A 79 12.43 -8.43 2.40
N VAL A 80 11.51 -7.75 1.72
CA VAL A 80 10.86 -6.53 2.24
C VAL A 80 10.26 -6.80 3.61
N THR A 81 10.47 -5.86 4.53
CA THR A 81 9.95 -5.91 5.90
C THR A 81 8.94 -4.80 6.17
N ASP A 82 9.15 -3.67 5.53
CA ASP A 82 8.40 -2.43 5.71
C ASP A 82 7.90 -1.97 4.34
N LEU A 83 6.61 -2.09 4.10
CA LEU A 83 5.97 -1.81 2.82
C LEU A 83 5.17 -0.52 2.89
N ILE A 84 5.49 0.43 2.00
CA ILE A 84 4.83 1.71 1.90
C ILE A 84 4.04 1.75 0.60
N SER A 85 2.75 2.00 0.73
CA SER A 85 1.85 2.26 -0.39
C SER A 85 1.73 3.77 -0.60
N ILE A 86 2.01 4.23 -1.81
CA ILE A 86 1.79 5.62 -2.20
C ILE A 86 0.74 5.65 -3.30
N SER A 87 -0.34 6.39 -3.07
CA SER A 87 -1.46 6.46 -4.01
C SER A 87 -2.09 7.85 -4.06
N ALA A 88 -2.63 8.23 -5.21
CA ALA A 88 -3.52 9.37 -5.32
C ALA A 88 -4.89 9.04 -4.70
N CYS A 89 -5.56 10.03 -4.14
CA CYS A 89 -6.90 9.90 -3.57
C CYS A 89 -7.70 11.20 -3.69
N GLY A 90 -9.02 11.06 -3.66
CA GLY A 90 -9.94 12.16 -3.41
C GLY A 90 -10.16 12.37 -1.90
N SER A 91 -10.52 13.58 -1.50
CA SER A 91 -10.80 13.94 -0.11
C SER A 91 -12.29 14.09 0.14
N PHE A 92 -12.74 13.66 1.31
CA PHE A 92 -14.08 13.91 1.84
C PHE A 92 -14.10 14.99 2.93
N ARG A 93 -12.99 15.69 3.16
CA ARG A 93 -12.84 16.69 4.22
C ARG A 93 -12.38 18.03 3.67
N ASP A 94 -13.03 19.13 4.06
CA ASP A 94 -12.66 20.49 3.64
C ASP A 94 -11.21 20.84 4.05
N ASN A 95 -10.76 20.38 5.21
CA ASN A 95 -9.42 20.66 5.73
C ASN A 95 -8.32 19.72 5.21
N MET A 96 -8.67 18.72 4.43
CA MET A 96 -7.75 17.84 3.73
C MET A 96 -7.70 18.21 2.25
N GLU A 97 -6.92 19.24 1.94
CA GLU A 97 -6.93 19.90 0.63
C GLU A 97 -6.08 19.15 -0.42
N PRO A 98 -6.39 19.29 -1.71
CA PRO A 98 -5.50 18.85 -2.78
C PRO A 98 -4.07 19.36 -2.58
N GLY A 99 -3.08 18.45 -2.69
CA GLY A 99 -1.69 18.73 -2.36
C GLY A 99 -1.27 18.37 -0.93
N HIS A 100 -2.23 18.11 -0.01
CA HIS A 100 -1.96 17.51 1.30
C HIS A 100 -1.78 16.00 1.19
N PHE A 101 -1.14 15.41 2.19
CA PHE A 101 -1.00 13.96 2.34
C PHE A 101 -1.79 13.46 3.55
N VAL A 102 -2.17 12.18 3.53
CA VAL A 102 -2.82 11.50 4.66
C VAL A 102 -2.10 10.18 4.91
N VAL A 103 -1.63 9.98 6.13
CA VAL A 103 -1.20 8.65 6.58
C VAL A 103 -2.44 7.92 7.08
N VAL A 104 -2.94 7.01 6.26
CA VAL A 104 -4.19 6.27 6.50
C VAL A 104 -3.99 5.24 7.60
N ASP A 105 -4.96 5.08 8.47
CA ASP A 105 -4.95 4.09 9.55
C ASP A 105 -6.11 3.09 9.50
N GLN A 106 -7.19 3.41 8.76
CA GLN A 106 -8.36 2.54 8.60
C GLN A 106 -8.84 2.46 7.15
N PHE A 107 -9.52 1.36 6.82
CA PHE A 107 -10.07 1.13 5.49
C PHE A 107 -11.51 0.65 5.52
N ILE A 108 -12.30 1.10 4.53
CA ILE A 108 -13.55 0.48 4.12
C ILE A 108 -13.34 -0.09 2.71
N ASP A 109 -13.48 -1.40 2.57
CA ASP A 109 -13.26 -2.12 1.31
C ASP A 109 -14.58 -2.29 0.55
N ARG A 110 -14.70 -1.61 -0.58
CA ARG A 110 -15.83 -1.71 -1.52
C ARG A 110 -15.44 -2.42 -2.81
N THR A 111 -14.28 -3.06 -2.84
CA THR A 111 -13.84 -3.86 -3.99
C THR A 111 -14.51 -5.24 -3.98
N THR A 112 -14.84 -5.77 -5.16
CA THR A 112 -15.62 -7.01 -5.30
C THR A 112 -15.00 -8.01 -6.27
N ALA A 113 -14.19 -7.55 -7.24
CA ALA A 113 -13.66 -8.40 -8.31
C ALA A 113 -12.18 -8.77 -8.12
N ARG A 114 -11.66 -8.65 -6.89
CA ARG A 114 -10.23 -8.83 -6.60
C ARG A 114 -9.99 -10.03 -5.72
N GLU A 115 -8.90 -10.74 -5.99
CA GLU A 115 -8.39 -11.78 -5.11
C GLU A 115 -7.82 -11.12 -3.83
N ASN A 116 -8.45 -11.35 -2.69
CA ASN A 116 -8.23 -10.59 -1.47
C ASN A 116 -7.56 -11.39 -0.34
N SER A 117 -7.11 -12.62 -0.61
CA SER A 117 -6.39 -13.47 0.34
C SER A 117 -5.43 -14.41 -0.38
N PHE A 118 -4.35 -14.79 0.29
CA PHE A 118 -3.46 -15.88 -0.09
C PHE A 118 -4.01 -17.24 0.34
N PHE A 119 -4.85 -17.24 1.38
CA PHE A 119 -5.46 -18.44 1.94
C PHE A 119 -6.80 -18.75 1.26
N GLY A 120 -7.23 -20.00 1.34
CA GLY A 120 -8.48 -20.44 0.75
C GLY A 120 -8.74 -21.92 0.99
N THR A 121 -9.50 -22.56 0.08
CA THR A 121 -9.76 -24.01 0.14
C THR A 121 -8.43 -24.78 0.19
N GLY A 122 -8.26 -25.65 1.20
CA GLY A 122 -7.04 -26.42 1.42
C GLY A 122 -6.05 -25.83 2.43
N CYS A 123 -6.11 -24.53 2.70
CA CYS A 123 -5.43 -23.91 3.83
C CYS A 123 -6.19 -22.64 4.23
N VAL A 124 -7.03 -22.71 5.23
CA VAL A 124 -7.86 -21.60 5.70
C VAL A 124 -7.17 -20.89 6.85
N ALA A 125 -7.09 -19.56 6.75
CA ALA A 125 -6.62 -18.70 7.83
C ALA A 125 -7.58 -17.53 8.05
N HIS A 126 -7.71 -17.09 9.30
CA HIS A 126 -8.44 -15.88 9.68
C HIS A 126 -7.47 -14.89 10.32
N VAL A 127 -7.01 -13.95 9.51
CA VAL A 127 -6.00 -12.96 9.93
C VAL A 127 -6.71 -11.69 10.39
N SER A 128 -6.38 -11.21 11.59
CA SER A 128 -6.96 -9.96 12.10
C SER A 128 -6.45 -8.75 11.32
N VAL A 129 -7.39 -7.96 10.82
CA VAL A 129 -7.15 -6.68 10.12
C VAL A 129 -7.77 -5.48 10.85
N ALA A 130 -8.06 -5.61 12.15
CA ALA A 130 -8.59 -4.52 12.97
C ALA A 130 -7.64 -3.31 12.99
N ASN A 131 -6.33 -3.55 12.92
CA ASN A 131 -5.28 -2.54 12.72
C ASN A 131 -4.54 -2.87 11.42
N PRO A 132 -5.03 -2.39 10.27
CA PRO A 132 -4.52 -2.79 8.95
C PRO A 132 -3.16 -2.18 8.61
N THR A 133 -2.75 -1.13 9.32
CA THR A 133 -1.48 -0.43 9.13
C THR A 133 -0.55 -0.59 10.32
N CYS A 134 0.75 -0.47 10.10
CA CYS A 134 1.78 -0.49 11.15
C CYS A 134 1.99 0.91 11.71
N LEU A 135 1.58 1.16 12.94
CA LEU A 135 1.69 2.47 13.58
C LEU A 135 3.14 3.01 13.59
N ARG A 136 4.14 2.12 13.79
CA ARG A 136 5.56 2.49 13.75
C ARG A 136 5.96 3.05 12.38
N LEU A 137 5.60 2.33 11.30
CA LEU A 137 5.95 2.77 9.94
C LEU A 137 5.14 4.00 9.52
N SER A 138 3.86 4.06 9.90
CA SER A 138 2.99 5.21 9.69
C SER A 138 3.53 6.48 10.37
N ALA A 139 4.02 6.35 11.62
CA ALA A 139 4.65 7.46 12.33
C ALA A 139 5.93 7.93 11.61
N ALA A 140 6.81 7.01 11.19
CA ALA A 140 8.00 7.35 10.43
C ALA A 140 7.67 8.13 9.15
N CYS A 141 6.67 7.68 8.37
CA CYS A 141 6.21 8.41 7.18
C CYS A 141 5.69 9.81 7.51
N SER A 142 4.90 9.94 8.59
CA SER A 142 4.36 11.23 9.03
C SER A 142 5.45 12.20 9.47
N ASP A 143 6.39 11.73 10.27
CA ASP A 143 7.46 12.58 10.80
C ASP A 143 8.42 13.02 9.68
N THR A 144 8.78 12.11 8.77
CA THR A 144 9.56 12.45 7.57
C THR A 144 8.86 13.53 6.73
N ALA A 145 7.55 13.43 6.53
CA ALA A 145 6.79 14.42 5.76
C ALA A 145 6.79 15.79 6.43
N LYS A 146 6.62 15.84 7.76
CA LYS A 146 6.66 17.08 8.54
C LYS A 146 8.03 17.76 8.46
N ASP A 147 9.12 16.99 8.57
CA ASP A 147 10.48 17.52 8.49
C ASP A 147 10.77 18.16 7.13
N GLN A 148 10.05 17.75 6.08
CA GLN A 148 10.13 18.33 4.74
C GLN A 148 9.10 19.44 4.50
N GLY A 149 8.33 19.86 5.49
CA GLY A 149 7.30 20.87 5.37
C GLY A 149 6.09 20.42 4.51
N ILE A 150 5.90 19.11 4.33
CA ILE A 150 4.72 18.57 3.66
C ILE A 150 3.55 18.60 4.64
N THR A 151 2.45 19.23 4.25
CA THR A 151 1.20 19.18 5.01
C THR A 151 0.67 17.75 5.00
N ILE A 152 0.67 17.10 6.15
CA ILE A 152 0.26 15.72 6.32
C ILE A 152 -0.70 15.54 7.48
N HIS A 153 -1.76 14.77 7.27
CA HIS A 153 -2.73 14.37 8.29
C HIS A 153 -2.40 12.96 8.75
N PHE A 154 -2.45 12.72 10.05
CA PHE A 154 -2.17 11.42 10.63
C PHE A 154 -3.48 10.76 11.10
N GLY A 155 -3.77 9.58 10.58
CA GLY A 155 -5.04 8.87 10.73
C GLY A 155 -6.08 9.31 9.69
N GLY A 156 -7.03 8.45 9.45
CA GLY A 156 -8.15 8.66 8.54
C GLY A 156 -8.61 7.36 7.87
N THR A 157 -9.91 7.29 7.64
CA THR A 157 -10.53 6.13 6.98
C THR A 157 -10.49 6.30 5.46
N TYR A 158 -9.79 5.40 4.80
CA TYR A 158 -9.73 5.33 3.35
C TYR A 158 -10.80 4.37 2.82
N LEU A 159 -11.67 4.85 1.96
CA LEU A 159 -12.58 4.00 1.20
C LEU A 159 -11.87 3.52 -0.08
N ALA A 160 -11.76 2.22 -0.24
CA ALA A 160 -11.28 1.62 -1.49
C ALA A 160 -12.48 1.25 -2.37
N MET A 161 -12.70 1.99 -3.44
CA MET A 161 -13.71 1.67 -4.44
C MET A 161 -13.14 0.78 -5.56
N GLU A 162 -14.03 0.10 -6.28
CA GLU A 162 -13.61 -0.77 -7.38
C GLU A 162 -12.95 0.01 -8.53
N GLY A 163 -13.54 1.15 -8.92
CA GLY A 163 -13.19 1.85 -10.16
C GLY A 163 -13.79 1.07 -11.37
N ARG A 164 -13.48 1.41 -12.56
CA ARG A 164 -12.57 2.43 -13.14
C ARG A 164 -13.14 3.86 -13.09
N GLN A 165 -14.47 3.98 -12.97
CA GLN A 165 -15.16 5.27 -12.84
C GLN A 165 -14.97 5.81 -11.43
N PHE A 166 -15.07 7.14 -11.30
CA PHE A 166 -15.17 7.82 -10.01
C PHE A 166 -16.58 7.69 -9.42
N SER A 167 -16.75 8.11 -8.16
CA SER A 167 -18.01 8.06 -7.46
C SER A 167 -19.09 8.93 -8.14
N THR A 168 -20.31 8.44 -8.13
CA THR A 168 -21.46 9.33 -8.32
C THR A 168 -21.58 10.28 -7.14
N LEU A 169 -22.26 11.43 -7.32
CA LEU A 169 -22.53 12.37 -6.23
C LEU A 169 -23.27 11.70 -5.04
N ALA A 170 -24.16 10.76 -5.33
CA ALA A 170 -24.89 10.02 -4.29
C ALA A 170 -23.98 9.09 -3.47
N GLU A 171 -23.07 8.39 -4.13
CA GLU A 171 -22.06 7.55 -3.48
C GLU A 171 -21.11 8.41 -2.65
N SER A 172 -20.60 9.51 -3.21
CA SER A 172 -19.70 10.43 -2.55
C SER A 172 -20.30 10.96 -1.23
N ARG A 173 -21.56 11.40 -1.26
CA ARG A 173 -22.30 11.83 -0.06
C ARG A 173 -22.51 10.72 0.93
N LEU A 174 -22.86 9.51 0.48
CA LEU A 174 -23.02 8.34 1.36
C LEU A 174 -21.71 8.04 2.10
N TYR A 175 -20.58 8.01 1.39
CA TYR A 175 -19.28 7.68 1.97
C TYR A 175 -18.81 8.77 2.95
N ARG A 176 -19.00 10.04 2.59
CA ARG A 176 -18.66 11.20 3.41
C ARG A 176 -19.56 11.35 4.63
N ASP A 177 -20.87 11.44 4.41
CA ASP A 177 -21.81 11.94 5.42
C ASP A 177 -22.34 10.82 6.34
N ILE A 178 -22.44 9.59 5.83
CA ILE A 178 -23.01 8.46 6.57
C ILE A 178 -21.92 7.50 7.05
N TRP A 179 -20.97 7.14 6.18
CA TRP A 179 -19.91 6.20 6.57
C TRP A 179 -18.71 6.89 7.23
N GLY A 180 -18.62 8.20 7.16
CA GLY A 180 -17.59 8.99 7.82
C GLY A 180 -16.20 8.80 7.28
N CYS A 181 -16.05 8.38 5.99
CA CYS A 181 -14.76 8.25 5.34
C CYS A 181 -14.06 9.59 5.21
N ASP A 182 -12.73 9.59 5.22
CA ASP A 182 -11.91 10.79 5.10
C ASP A 182 -11.36 10.97 3.69
N VAL A 183 -10.94 9.87 3.06
CA VAL A 183 -10.39 9.86 1.69
C VAL A 183 -10.91 8.67 0.90
N ILE A 184 -10.81 8.76 -0.44
CA ILE A 184 -11.26 7.73 -1.37
C ILE A 184 -10.20 7.47 -2.43
N GLY A 185 -10.00 6.21 -2.77
CA GLY A 185 -9.18 5.79 -3.91
C GLY A 185 -9.49 4.38 -4.33
N MET A 186 -8.63 3.77 -5.16
CA MET A 186 -8.97 2.53 -5.84
C MET A 186 -8.01 1.36 -5.52
N THR A 187 -6.88 1.57 -4.82
CA THR A 187 -5.77 0.61 -4.89
C THR A 187 -5.32 0.02 -3.55
N ASN A 188 -5.66 0.63 -2.41
CA ASN A 188 -5.16 0.18 -1.11
C ASN A 188 -5.81 -1.12 -0.61
N MET A 189 -6.92 -1.54 -1.21
CA MET A 189 -7.53 -2.85 -1.00
C MET A 189 -7.57 -3.66 -2.29
N PRO A 190 -7.16 -4.91 -2.23
CA PRO A 190 -6.80 -5.74 -1.09
C PRO A 190 -5.34 -5.63 -0.63
N GLU A 191 -4.55 -4.67 -1.14
CA GLU A 191 -3.11 -4.52 -0.87
C GLU A 191 -2.78 -4.61 0.64
N ALA A 192 -3.50 -3.85 1.48
CA ALA A 192 -3.30 -3.85 2.93
C ALA A 192 -3.63 -5.20 3.59
N LYS A 193 -4.70 -5.88 3.16
CA LYS A 193 -5.05 -7.22 3.64
C LYS A 193 -3.96 -8.24 3.33
N LEU A 194 -3.49 -8.24 2.09
CA LEU A 194 -2.44 -9.14 1.61
C LEU A 194 -1.09 -8.85 2.29
N ALA A 195 -0.75 -7.59 2.49
CA ALA A 195 0.45 -7.22 3.25
C ALA A 195 0.38 -7.73 4.70
N ARG A 196 -0.80 -7.70 5.32
CA ARG A 196 -1.02 -8.24 6.67
C ARG A 196 -0.86 -9.75 6.70
N GLU A 197 -1.41 -10.49 5.72
CA GLU A 197 -1.22 -11.93 5.57
C GLU A 197 0.23 -12.31 5.29
N ALA A 198 0.99 -11.45 4.59
CA ALA A 198 2.40 -11.64 4.33
C ALA A 198 3.32 -11.19 5.50
N GLU A 199 2.76 -10.82 6.65
CA GLU A 199 3.51 -10.37 7.83
C GLU A 199 4.45 -9.18 7.58
N LEU A 200 4.04 -8.28 6.66
CA LEU A 200 4.73 -7.03 6.39
C LEU A 200 4.23 -5.92 7.31
N CYS A 201 5.12 -5.02 7.76
CA CYS A 201 4.68 -3.74 8.26
C CYS A 201 4.19 -2.92 7.07
N TYR A 202 2.94 -2.48 7.08
CA TYR A 202 2.33 -1.74 5.97
C TYR A 202 1.95 -0.34 6.43
N ALA A 203 2.29 0.67 5.63
CA ALA A 203 1.82 2.04 5.77
C ALA A 203 1.25 2.53 4.44
N SER A 204 0.18 3.31 4.52
CA SER A 204 -0.43 3.94 3.34
C SER A 204 -0.31 5.46 3.45
N VAL A 205 0.36 6.06 2.47
CA VAL A 205 0.45 7.51 2.30
C VAL A 205 -0.41 7.88 1.08
N ALA A 206 -1.59 8.43 1.36
CA ALA A 206 -2.53 8.88 0.35
C ALA A 206 -2.25 10.35 0.03
N MET A 207 -2.06 10.66 -1.26
CA MET A 207 -1.79 12.00 -1.78
C MET A 207 -3.08 12.58 -2.34
N ILE A 208 -3.61 13.60 -1.72
CA ILE A 208 -4.88 14.20 -2.13
C ILE A 208 -4.70 14.96 -3.44
N THR A 209 -5.55 14.66 -4.42
CA THR A 209 -5.56 15.26 -5.74
C THR A 209 -6.81 16.09 -6.01
N ASP A 210 -7.91 15.78 -5.35
CA ASP A 210 -9.24 16.36 -5.57
C ASP A 210 -10.15 16.16 -4.34
N TYR A 211 -11.38 16.67 -4.43
CA TYR A 211 -12.43 16.50 -3.40
C TYR A 211 -13.51 15.48 -3.79
N ASP A 212 -13.18 14.49 -4.62
CA ASP A 212 -14.18 13.60 -5.19
C ASP A 212 -15.38 14.38 -5.81
N SER A 213 -16.58 13.83 -5.80
CA SER A 213 -17.75 14.43 -6.45
C SER A 213 -18.64 15.29 -5.53
N TRP A 214 -18.30 15.42 -4.24
CA TRP A 214 -19.20 16.04 -3.25
C TRP A 214 -19.06 17.55 -3.11
N HIS A 215 -17.89 18.11 -3.43
CA HIS A 215 -17.57 19.51 -3.10
C HIS A 215 -18.26 20.49 -4.07
N PRO A 216 -19.07 21.46 -3.56
CA PRO A 216 -19.91 22.28 -4.40
C PRO A 216 -19.13 23.25 -5.32
N GLU A 217 -17.93 23.67 -4.89
CA GLU A 217 -17.12 24.65 -5.62
C GLU A 217 -16.13 24.01 -6.60
N HIS A 218 -15.80 22.73 -6.42
CA HIS A 218 -14.82 22.03 -7.25
C HIS A 218 -15.45 21.21 -8.39
N GLY A 219 -16.76 20.96 -8.33
CA GLY A 219 -17.53 20.28 -9.38
C GLY A 219 -17.11 18.82 -9.59
N GLU A 220 -17.27 18.33 -10.82
CA GLU A 220 -16.91 16.95 -11.18
C GLU A 220 -15.39 16.75 -11.17
N VAL A 221 -14.97 15.51 -10.91
CA VAL A 221 -13.57 15.09 -10.92
C VAL A 221 -12.96 15.31 -12.32
N ASP A 222 -11.95 16.15 -12.41
CA ASP A 222 -11.26 16.53 -13.66
C ASP A 222 -9.87 15.88 -13.72
N VAL A 223 -9.71 14.92 -14.63
CA VAL A 223 -8.46 14.16 -14.81
C VAL A 223 -7.26 15.06 -15.12
N ALA A 224 -7.43 16.16 -15.86
CA ALA A 224 -6.32 17.07 -16.19
C ALA A 224 -5.82 17.82 -14.95
N LYS A 225 -6.73 18.25 -14.07
CA LYS A 225 -6.38 18.86 -12.79
C LYS A 225 -5.70 17.86 -11.86
N ILE A 226 -6.21 16.64 -11.80
CA ILE A 226 -5.59 15.52 -11.02
C ILE A 226 -4.15 15.32 -11.45
N ILE A 227 -3.87 15.18 -12.75
CA ILE A 227 -2.51 14.94 -13.27
C ILE A 227 -1.54 16.05 -12.86
N LYS A 228 -1.98 17.33 -12.91
CA LYS A 228 -1.13 18.44 -12.48
C LYS A 228 -0.74 18.32 -11.02
N ILE A 229 -1.71 18.14 -10.12
CA ILE A 229 -1.46 18.00 -8.67
C ILE A 229 -0.68 16.73 -8.38
N LEU A 230 -0.96 15.63 -9.08
CA LEU A 230 -0.24 14.37 -8.94
C LEU A 230 1.25 14.52 -9.27
N THR A 231 1.60 15.33 -10.27
CA THR A 231 3.01 15.60 -10.63
C THR A 231 3.75 16.31 -9.49
N GLU A 232 3.12 17.33 -8.90
CA GLU A 232 3.65 18.05 -7.74
C GLU A 232 3.77 17.13 -6.51
N ASN A 233 2.72 16.37 -6.23
CA ASN A 233 2.68 15.40 -5.14
C ASN A 233 3.73 14.29 -5.30
N SER A 234 3.98 13.82 -6.53
CA SER A 234 5.00 12.80 -6.80
C SER A 234 6.40 13.30 -6.45
N THR A 235 6.68 14.59 -6.64
CA THR A 235 7.97 15.18 -6.22
C THR A 235 8.10 15.20 -4.70
N LYS A 236 7.04 15.59 -3.98
CA LYS A 236 7.01 15.53 -2.50
C LYS A 236 7.16 14.09 -2.01
N ALA A 237 6.48 13.13 -2.64
CA ALA A 237 6.54 11.71 -2.28
C ALA A 237 7.95 11.12 -2.49
N ARG A 238 8.65 11.49 -3.57
CA ARG A 238 10.07 11.09 -3.75
C ARG A 238 10.93 11.60 -2.61
N GLY A 239 10.79 12.89 -2.25
CA GLY A 239 11.47 13.45 -1.10
C GLY A 239 11.16 12.70 0.20
N LEU A 240 9.89 12.37 0.45
CA LEU A 240 9.48 11.57 1.61
C LEU A 240 10.23 10.22 1.62
N ILE A 241 10.24 9.48 0.51
CA ILE A 241 10.93 8.18 0.46
C ILE A 241 12.43 8.33 0.65
N THR A 242 13.06 9.34 0.01
CA THR A 242 14.50 9.58 0.15
C THR A 242 14.91 9.80 1.62
N ASN A 243 14.16 10.58 2.36
CA ASN A 243 14.50 10.95 3.74
C ASN A 243 13.89 10.01 4.79
N LEU A 244 13.08 9.04 4.38
CA LEU A 244 12.46 8.09 5.32
C LEU A 244 13.49 7.26 6.08
N THR A 245 14.64 7.01 5.48
CA THR A 245 15.76 6.28 6.11
C THR A 245 16.26 6.93 7.39
N ASP A 246 16.10 8.23 7.56
CA ASP A 246 16.47 8.96 8.77
C ASP A 246 15.58 8.61 9.97
N HIS A 247 14.36 8.14 9.71
CA HIS A 247 13.37 7.73 10.71
C HIS A 247 13.27 6.20 10.87
N LEU A 248 14.04 5.43 10.12
CA LEU A 248 14.07 3.97 10.21
C LEU A 248 15.43 3.48 10.75
N LYS A 249 15.39 2.40 11.50
CA LYS A 249 16.60 1.75 11.99
C LYS A 249 17.05 0.67 11.00
N PRO A 250 18.36 0.46 10.81
CA PRO A 250 18.89 -0.63 9.98
C PRO A 250 18.41 -2.02 10.40
N GLU A 251 18.16 -2.21 11.70
CA GLU A 251 17.53 -3.40 12.24
C GLU A 251 16.05 -3.12 12.54
N ARG A 252 15.18 -3.95 11.98
CA ARG A 252 13.73 -3.82 12.15
C ARG A 252 13.33 -4.06 13.61
N PRO A 253 12.82 -3.07 14.33
CA PRO A 253 12.26 -3.28 15.65
C PRO A 253 10.88 -3.95 15.57
N SER A 254 10.47 -4.61 16.66
CA SER A 254 9.07 -5.05 16.80
C SER A 254 8.12 -3.86 16.75
N CYS A 255 6.89 -4.10 16.32
CA CYS A 255 5.83 -3.09 16.30
C CYS A 255 4.66 -3.52 17.20
N ALA A 256 3.92 -2.53 17.72
CA ALA A 256 2.80 -2.78 18.64
C ALA A 256 1.66 -3.62 17.99
N GLN A 257 1.52 -3.56 16.66
CA GLN A 257 0.54 -4.34 15.90
C GLN A 257 0.98 -5.78 15.61
N ASN A 258 2.18 -6.19 16.07
CA ASN A 258 2.74 -7.53 15.83
C ASN A 258 2.64 -7.96 14.36
N CYS A 259 3.01 -7.05 13.43
CA CYS A 259 2.88 -7.33 12.00
C CYS A 259 3.66 -8.57 11.57
N GLY A 260 4.88 -8.75 12.06
CA GLY A 260 5.75 -9.88 11.70
C GLY A 260 5.35 -11.23 12.29
N THR A 261 4.26 -11.29 13.05
CA THR A 261 3.73 -12.50 13.70
C THR A 261 2.20 -12.60 13.55
N ALA A 262 1.66 -11.95 12.51
CA ALA A 262 0.22 -11.88 12.27
C ALA A 262 -0.42 -13.26 12.03
N LEU A 263 0.38 -14.25 11.63
CA LEU A 263 -0.06 -15.60 11.32
C LEU A 263 0.07 -16.60 12.49
N ASP A 264 0.64 -16.22 13.64
CA ASP A 264 0.96 -17.18 14.75
C ASP A 264 -0.23 -18.04 15.18
N SER A 265 -1.45 -17.56 15.10
CA SER A 265 -2.65 -18.31 15.46
C SER A 265 -3.76 -18.18 14.43
N ALA A 266 -3.42 -17.82 13.20
CA ALA A 266 -4.40 -17.49 12.15
C ALA A 266 -4.85 -18.72 11.35
N ILE A 267 -3.98 -19.73 11.16
CA ILE A 267 -4.26 -20.90 10.33
C ILE A 267 -5.13 -21.88 11.12
N ILE A 268 -6.32 -22.19 10.58
CA ILE A 268 -7.32 -23.07 11.21
C ILE A 268 -7.22 -24.49 10.67
N THR A 269 -6.87 -24.65 9.39
CA THR A 269 -6.77 -25.98 8.78
C THR A 269 -5.70 -26.82 9.50
N ALA A 270 -6.10 -27.99 10.00
CA ALA A 270 -5.20 -28.94 10.64
C ALA A 270 -4.06 -29.33 9.69
N PRO A 271 -2.82 -29.54 10.19
CA PRO A 271 -1.67 -29.79 9.32
C PRO A 271 -1.86 -30.92 8.32
N GLU A 272 -2.48 -32.03 8.74
CA GLU A 272 -2.75 -33.21 7.93
C GLU A 272 -3.83 -33.02 6.86
N ALA A 273 -4.63 -31.96 6.95
CA ALA A 273 -5.70 -31.63 6.02
C ALA A 273 -5.29 -30.53 5.03
N ARG A 274 -4.08 -30.00 5.15
CA ARG A 274 -3.61 -28.91 4.28
C ARG A 274 -3.32 -29.44 2.87
N ASP A 275 -3.76 -28.70 1.85
CA ASP A 275 -3.46 -29.01 0.45
C ASP A 275 -1.98 -28.72 0.14
N PRO A 276 -1.18 -29.74 -0.23
CA PRO A 276 0.24 -29.56 -0.51
C PRO A 276 0.52 -28.55 -1.65
N SER A 277 -0.39 -28.44 -2.62
CA SER A 277 -0.24 -27.51 -3.76
C SER A 277 -0.40 -26.05 -3.31
N LEU A 278 -1.33 -25.78 -2.39
CA LEU A 278 -1.49 -24.44 -1.82
C LEU A 278 -0.36 -24.12 -0.84
N ILE A 279 0.06 -25.09 -0.02
CA ILE A 279 1.19 -24.91 0.90
C ILE A 279 2.47 -24.53 0.13
N ALA A 280 2.73 -25.20 -1.01
CA ALA A 280 3.87 -24.87 -1.86
C ALA A 280 3.80 -23.43 -2.42
N LYS A 281 2.61 -22.88 -2.64
CA LYS A 281 2.44 -21.48 -3.07
C LYS A 281 2.62 -20.47 -1.92
N LEU A 282 2.38 -20.89 -0.70
CA LEU A 282 2.46 -20.07 0.50
C LEU A 282 3.88 -19.96 1.08
N ASP A 283 4.89 -20.53 0.42
CA ASP A 283 6.26 -20.63 0.90
C ASP A 283 6.85 -19.30 1.39
N ALA A 284 6.74 -18.23 0.59
CA ALA A 284 7.25 -16.92 0.95
C ALA A 284 6.35 -16.18 1.96
N VAL A 285 5.03 -16.28 1.77
CA VAL A 285 4.04 -15.54 2.57
C VAL A 285 3.91 -16.12 3.99
N ALA A 286 3.80 -17.43 4.12
CA ALA A 286 3.45 -18.10 5.36
C ALA A 286 4.46 -19.19 5.79
N GLY A 287 5.59 -19.37 5.10
CA GLY A 287 6.56 -20.42 5.38
C GLY A 287 7.14 -20.41 6.80
N ARG A 288 7.00 -19.29 7.52
CA ARG A 288 7.39 -19.20 8.94
C ARG A 288 6.50 -20.07 9.87
N VAL A 289 5.25 -20.29 9.49
CA VAL A 289 4.22 -20.96 10.33
C VAL A 289 3.65 -22.25 9.73
N LEU A 290 4.08 -22.62 8.51
CA LEU A 290 3.69 -23.85 7.81
C LEU A 290 4.73 -24.94 8.01
#